data_3483acae55da20d4ece678747f97ee01
#
_entry.id   3483acae55da20d4ece678747f97ee01
#
_cell.length_a   1.000
_cell.length_b   1.000
_cell.length_c   1.000
_cell.angle_alpha   90.00
_cell.angle_beta   90.00
_cell.angle_gamma   90.00
#
_symmetry.space_group_name_H-M   'P 1'
#
loop_
_entity.id
_entity.type
_entity.pdbx_description
1 polymer ?
#
loop_
_entity_poly.entity_id
_entity_poly.type
_entity_poly.pdbx_seq_one_letter_code
_entity_poly.pdbx_strand_id
1 'polypeptide(L)'
;MLKENSKTVFYFVKEHDGEDFTAQDIADATGLGVRQVNGIITSAFQRYKDKDKNEIPLMQRVVAEIVDPETGLHKPVKFIQLTDEGREFDPDAEDW
;
A
#
# COMPACT_ATOMS: atom_id res chain seq x y z
N MET A 1 16.12 -6.36 -2.78
CA MET A 1 15.28 -7.36 -2.05
C MET A 1 14.38 -6.66 -1.04
N LEU A 2 13.12 -7.05 -0.97
CA LEU A 2 12.18 -6.48 -0.01
C LEU A 2 12.37 -7.10 1.37
N LYS A 3 12.22 -6.27 2.40
CA LYS A 3 12.23 -6.74 3.79
C LYS A 3 10.94 -7.51 4.10
N GLU A 4 10.98 -8.33 5.14
CA GLU A 4 9.85 -9.17 5.52
C GLU A 4 8.57 -8.38 5.78
N ASN A 5 8.66 -7.26 6.51
CA ASN A 5 7.49 -6.42 6.77
C ASN A 5 6.93 -5.80 5.49
N SER A 6 7.79 -5.45 4.54
CA SER A 6 7.36 -4.94 3.23
C SER A 6 6.61 -6.00 2.45
N LYS A 7 7.08 -7.24 2.47
CA LYS A 7 6.39 -8.35 1.84
C LYS A 7 5.02 -8.59 2.48
N THR A 8 4.94 -8.52 3.80
CA THR A 8 3.68 -8.67 4.52
C THR A 8 2.65 -7.64 4.07
N VAL A 9 3.05 -6.37 3.97
CA VAL A 9 2.19 -5.30 3.48
C VAL A 9 1.78 -5.56 2.03
N PHE A 10 2.73 -5.94 1.19
CA PHE A 10 2.44 -6.20 -0.23
C PHE A 10 1.43 -7.32 -0.41
N TYR A 11 1.60 -8.43 0.31
CA TYR A 11 0.67 -9.57 0.20
C TYR A 11 -0.72 -9.21 0.68
N PHE A 12 -0.83 -8.41 1.75
CA PHE A 12 -2.15 -7.93 2.18
C PHE A 12 -2.84 -7.15 1.07
N VAL A 13 -2.13 -6.18 0.48
CA VAL A 13 -2.70 -5.33 -0.56
C VAL A 13 -3.07 -6.16 -1.80
N LYS A 14 -2.25 -7.15 -2.15
CA LYS A 14 -2.51 -8.03 -3.28
C LYS A 14 -3.73 -8.92 -3.05
N GLU A 15 -3.88 -9.48 -1.85
CA GLU A 15 -5.02 -10.32 -1.49
C GLU A 15 -6.34 -9.54 -1.47
N HIS A 16 -6.27 -8.25 -1.17
CA HIS A 16 -7.43 -7.38 -1.07
C HIS A 16 -7.55 -6.42 -2.26
N ASP A 17 -6.90 -6.74 -3.37
CA ASP A 17 -6.96 -5.92 -4.59
C ASP A 17 -8.41 -5.77 -5.04
N GLY A 18 -8.80 -4.52 -5.33
CA GLY A 18 -10.17 -4.18 -5.67
C GLY A 18 -11.06 -3.83 -4.49
N GLU A 19 -10.58 -3.98 -3.26
CA GLU A 19 -11.29 -3.56 -2.05
C GLU A 19 -10.78 -2.20 -1.60
N ASP A 20 -11.64 -1.46 -0.88
CA ASP A 20 -11.27 -0.17 -0.31
C ASP A 20 -10.71 -0.37 1.09
N PHE A 21 -9.46 -0.03 1.30
CA PHE A 21 -8.82 -0.12 2.62
C PHE A 21 -7.75 0.97 2.77
N THR A 22 -7.47 1.30 4.03
CA THR A 22 -6.52 2.34 4.40
C THR A 22 -5.24 1.72 4.95
N ALA A 23 -4.20 2.56 5.18
CA ALA A 23 -3.01 2.12 5.88
C ALA A 23 -3.32 1.62 7.30
N GLN A 24 -4.32 2.22 7.96
CA GLN A 24 -4.74 1.76 9.29
C GLN A 24 -5.32 0.35 9.22
N ASP A 25 -6.12 0.03 8.20
CA ASP A 25 -6.66 -1.31 8.01
C ASP A 25 -5.55 -2.34 7.83
N ILE A 26 -4.52 -1.99 7.07
CA ILE A 26 -3.34 -2.85 6.90
C ILE A 26 -2.62 -3.05 8.23
N ALA A 27 -2.43 -1.97 8.98
CA ALA A 27 -1.78 -2.04 10.29
C ALA A 27 -2.54 -2.96 11.24
N ASP A 28 -3.87 -2.82 11.30
CA ASP A 28 -4.73 -3.64 12.16
C ASP A 28 -4.66 -5.12 11.77
N ALA A 29 -4.62 -5.42 10.49
CA ALA A 29 -4.60 -6.80 9.99
C ALA A 29 -3.22 -7.46 10.14
N THR A 30 -2.14 -6.71 10.06
CA THR A 30 -0.77 -7.24 10.07
C THR A 30 -0.09 -7.17 11.42
N GLY A 31 -0.62 -6.39 12.35
CA GLY A 31 0.00 -6.14 13.63
C GLY A 31 1.14 -5.12 13.58
N LEU A 32 1.37 -4.50 12.43
CA LEU A 32 2.38 -3.44 12.29
C LEU A 32 1.81 -2.10 12.73
N GLY A 33 2.68 -1.15 13.09
CA GLY A 33 2.24 0.20 13.39
C GLY A 33 1.83 0.94 12.13
N VAL A 34 0.83 1.84 12.22
CA VAL A 34 0.34 2.60 11.05
C VAL A 34 1.44 3.47 10.43
N ARG A 35 2.31 4.05 11.24
CA ARG A 35 3.45 4.82 10.74
C ARG A 35 4.42 3.96 9.95
N GLN A 36 4.65 2.73 10.44
CA GLN A 36 5.51 1.77 9.78
C GLN A 36 4.90 1.36 8.43
N VAL A 37 3.60 1.07 8.40
CA VAL A 37 2.89 0.73 7.16
C VAL A 37 2.99 1.88 6.15
N ASN A 38 2.71 3.11 6.57
CA ASN A 38 2.83 4.28 5.69
C ASN A 38 4.24 4.47 5.16
N GLY A 39 5.26 4.29 6.00
CA GLY A 39 6.66 4.38 5.59
C GLY A 39 7.02 3.33 4.56
N ILE A 40 6.57 2.10 4.76
CA ILE A 40 6.78 1.00 3.82
C ILE A 40 6.12 1.29 2.48
N ILE A 41 4.85 1.71 2.49
CA ILE A 41 4.13 2.03 1.25
C ILE A 41 4.86 3.12 0.47
N THR A 42 5.26 4.19 1.15
CA THR A 42 5.95 5.31 0.51
C THR A 42 7.32 4.90 -0.04
N SER A 43 8.15 4.28 0.81
CA SER A 43 9.55 4.03 0.45
C SER A 43 9.73 2.81 -0.43
N ALA A 44 9.04 1.71 -0.11
CA ALA A 44 9.26 0.45 -0.79
C ALA A 44 8.40 0.30 -2.05
N PHE A 45 7.20 0.89 -2.07
CA PHE A 45 6.25 0.62 -3.15
C PHE A 45 5.89 1.84 -3.99
N GLN A 46 5.61 2.99 -3.39
CA GLN A 46 5.33 4.19 -4.14
C GLN A 46 6.56 4.71 -4.89
N ARG A 47 7.72 4.56 -4.27
CA ARG A 47 9.03 4.95 -4.84
C ARG A 47 9.88 3.74 -5.19
N TYR A 48 9.25 2.63 -5.50
CA TYR A 48 9.98 1.42 -5.87
C TYR A 48 10.87 1.69 -7.07
N LYS A 49 12.10 1.19 -7.00
CA LYS A 49 13.07 1.24 -8.10
C LYS A 49 13.51 -0.16 -8.43
N ASP A 50 13.55 -0.47 -9.72
CA ASP A 50 14.05 -1.75 -10.18
C ASP A 50 15.59 -1.80 -10.10
N LYS A 51 16.18 -2.91 -10.54
CA LYS A 51 17.63 -3.08 -10.51
C LYS A 51 18.39 -2.08 -11.38
N ASP A 52 17.73 -1.52 -12.39
CA ASP A 52 18.29 -0.48 -13.27
C ASP A 52 17.99 0.91 -12.76
N LYS A 53 17.46 1.03 -11.54
CA LYS A 53 17.10 2.29 -10.86
C LYS A 53 15.99 3.07 -11.54
N ASN A 54 15.16 2.41 -12.34
CA ASN A 54 13.94 3.00 -12.87
C ASN A 54 12.87 3.02 -11.79
N GLU A 55 12.28 4.17 -11.58
CA GLU A 55 11.19 4.29 -10.60
C GLU A 55 9.90 3.75 -11.21
N ILE A 56 9.38 2.71 -10.59
CA ILE A 56 8.15 2.03 -11.03
C ILE A 56 7.20 1.96 -9.83
N PRO A 57 6.23 2.87 -9.71
CA PRO A 57 5.29 2.82 -8.59
C PRO A 57 4.49 1.52 -8.60
N LEU A 58 4.53 0.78 -7.49
CA LEU A 58 3.79 -0.47 -7.34
C LEU A 58 2.47 -0.28 -6.61
N MET A 59 2.37 0.78 -5.81
CA MET A 59 1.16 1.15 -5.09
C MET A 59 0.89 2.63 -5.25
N GLN A 60 -0.37 3.01 -5.06
CA GLN A 60 -0.80 4.40 -5.09
C GLN A 60 -1.81 4.65 -3.98
N ARG A 61 -1.92 5.91 -3.57
CA ARG A 61 -2.95 6.36 -2.65
C ARG A 61 -4.01 7.10 -3.44
N VAL A 62 -5.25 6.68 -3.26
CA VAL A 62 -6.40 7.32 -3.91
C VAL A 62 -7.19 8.06 -2.84
N VAL A 63 -7.35 9.36 -3.01
CA VAL A 63 -8.12 10.18 -2.07
C VAL A 63 -9.59 10.07 -2.41
N ALA A 64 -10.38 9.67 -1.41
CA ALA A 64 -11.83 9.64 -1.50
C ALA A 64 -12.42 10.47 -0.37
N GLU A 65 -13.67 10.87 -0.52
CA GLU A 65 -14.38 11.64 0.50
C GLU A 65 -15.46 10.76 1.11
N ILE A 66 -15.44 10.65 2.44
CA ILE A 66 -16.44 9.89 3.18
C ILE A 66 -17.30 10.89 3.97
N VAL A 67 -18.61 10.63 4.00
CA VAL A 67 -19.53 11.41 4.81
C VAL A 67 -19.69 10.72 6.15
N ASP A 68 -19.43 11.45 7.25
CA ASP A 68 -19.68 10.96 8.60
C ASP A 68 -21.18 10.91 8.83
N PRO A 69 -21.77 9.72 9.11
CA PRO A 69 -23.22 9.59 9.29
C PRO A 69 -23.75 10.31 10.52
N GLU A 70 -22.90 10.59 11.51
CA GLU A 70 -23.33 11.26 12.74
C GLU A 70 -23.33 12.78 12.59
N THR A 71 -22.36 13.35 11.89
CA THR A 71 -22.17 14.81 11.79
C THR A 71 -22.51 15.36 10.42
N GLY A 72 -22.59 14.51 9.39
CA GLY A 72 -22.76 14.93 8.01
C GLY A 72 -21.52 15.60 7.42
N LEU A 73 -20.40 15.60 8.14
CA LEU A 73 -19.17 16.21 7.67
C LEU A 73 -18.44 15.29 6.70
N HIS A 74 -17.80 15.88 5.69
CA HIS A 74 -16.99 15.16 4.73
C HIS A 74 -15.57 15.04 5.26
N LYS A 75 -15.00 13.82 5.21
CA LYS A 75 -13.61 13.55 5.58
C LYS A 75 -12.85 12.97 4.40
N PRO A 76 -11.65 13.49 4.09
CA PRO A 76 -10.80 12.85 3.09
C PRO A 76 -10.22 11.57 3.66
N VAL A 77 -10.23 10.52 2.85
CA VAL A 77 -9.64 9.22 3.21
C VAL A 77 -8.75 8.80 2.06
N LYS A 78 -7.59 8.25 2.40
CA LYS A 78 -6.65 7.74 1.42
C LYS A 78 -6.71 6.22 1.38
N PHE A 79 -7.23 5.67 0.30
CA PHE A 79 -7.23 4.24 0.07
C PHE A 79 -5.95 3.81 -0.63
N ILE A 80 -5.45 2.62 -0.27
CA ILE A 80 -4.25 2.05 -0.86
C ILE A 80 -4.66 1.11 -1.98
N GLN A 81 -4.06 1.28 -3.15
CA GLN A 81 -4.34 0.45 -4.31
C GLN A 81 -3.05 0.02 -5.00
N LEU A 82 -3.05 -1.17 -5.59
CA LEU A 82 -1.96 -1.57 -6.48
C LEU A 82 -2.08 -0.82 -7.80
N THR A 83 -0.92 -0.49 -8.38
CA THR A 83 -0.85 -0.06 -9.79
C THR A 83 -0.87 -1.31 -10.67
N ASP A 84 -0.95 -1.13 -11.99
CA ASP A 84 -0.85 -2.25 -12.92
C ASP A 84 0.51 -2.97 -12.77
N GLU A 85 1.57 -2.21 -12.58
CA GLU A 85 2.90 -2.74 -12.32
C GLU A 85 2.94 -3.53 -11.00
N GLY A 86 2.21 -3.04 -9.98
CA GLY A 86 2.11 -3.72 -8.69
C GLY A 86 1.40 -5.06 -8.80
N ARG A 87 0.40 -5.18 -9.66
CA ARG A 87 -0.33 -6.44 -9.87
C ARG A 87 0.52 -7.50 -10.53
N GLU A 88 1.46 -7.09 -11.36
CA GLU A 88 2.38 -7.99 -12.05
C GLU A 88 3.66 -8.28 -11.25
N PHE A 89 3.90 -7.54 -10.19
CA PHE A 89 5.09 -7.66 -9.38
C PHE A 89 5.06 -8.91 -8.51
N ASP A 90 6.18 -9.65 -8.49
CA ASP A 90 6.36 -10.79 -7.60
C ASP A 90 7.44 -10.45 -6.57
N PRO A 91 7.07 -10.24 -5.30
CA PRO A 91 8.04 -9.87 -4.27
C PRO A 91 9.04 -10.99 -3.94
N ASP A 92 8.69 -12.24 -4.22
CA ASP A 92 9.58 -13.38 -3.96
C ASP A 92 10.60 -13.61 -5.07
N ALA A 93 10.39 -13.01 -6.24
CA ALA A 93 11.32 -13.07 -7.35
C ALA A 93 12.43 -11.99 -7.26
N GLU A 94 12.34 -11.07 -6.31
CA GLU A 94 13.30 -10.00 -6.12
C GLU A 94 14.53 -10.52 -5.37
N ASP A 95 15.67 -10.56 -6.04
CA ASP A 95 16.94 -11.02 -5.45
C ASP A 95 18.10 -10.03 -5.63
N TRP A 96 17.76 -8.75 -5.81
CA TRP A 96 18.76 -7.68 -6.00
C TRP A 96 18.72 -6.59 -4.97
#